data_8ee1ad52ddbccd5f2345953d8a3a6002
#
_entry.id   8ee1ad52ddbccd5f2345953d8a3a6002
#
_cell.length_a   1.000
_cell.length_b   1.000
_cell.length_c   1.000
_cell.angle_alpha   90.00
_cell.angle_beta   90.00
_cell.angle_gamma   90.00
#
_symmetry.space_group_name_H-M   'P 1'
#
loop_
_entity.id
_entity.type
_entity.pdbx_description
1 polymer ?
#
loop_
_entity_poly.entity_id
_entity_poly.type
_entity_poly.pdbx_seq_one_letter_code
_entity_poly.pdbx_strand_id
1 'polypeptide(L)'
;MNKTNIEIVKDGYAAFAKGDIKTVLSMMTPDVVIGIVGRSEDAPFLGLREGTAGAAEFFQGLHEAHEIHLFEPQRYIAAEDKVFIWGHYHWTMRKSGVSKDTQWMHVWTIRDGKCASLHGHNDTAMLASAYYGQPVAKLGATG
;
A
#
# COMPACT_ATOMS: atom_id res chain seq x y z
N MET A 1 -6.90 1.72 28.66
CA MET A 1 -5.69 0.97 28.22
C MET A 1 -5.28 1.41 26.83
N ASN A 2 -4.00 1.58 26.62
CA ASN A 2 -3.48 1.93 25.30
C ASN A 2 -3.52 0.71 24.37
N LYS A 3 -3.83 0.96 23.10
CA LYS A 3 -3.78 -0.09 22.09
C LYS A 3 -2.34 -0.49 21.81
N THR A 4 -2.12 -1.76 21.50
CA THR A 4 -0.82 -2.23 21.01
C THR A 4 -0.59 -1.69 19.60
N ASN A 5 0.66 -1.69 19.16
CA ASN A 5 0.98 -1.25 17.79
C ASN A 5 0.29 -2.11 16.74
N ILE A 6 0.18 -3.42 16.98
CA ILE A 6 -0.54 -4.31 16.06
C ILE A 6 -2.02 -3.92 15.98
N GLU A 7 -2.67 -3.64 17.11
CA GLU A 7 -4.08 -3.22 17.13
C GLU A 7 -4.30 -1.93 16.36
N ILE A 8 -3.39 -0.97 16.50
CA ILE A 8 -3.45 0.31 15.77
C ILE A 8 -3.41 0.05 14.26
N VAL A 9 -2.49 -0.78 13.80
CA VAL A 9 -2.36 -1.09 12.36
C VAL A 9 -3.58 -1.87 11.86
N LYS A 10 -4.08 -2.82 12.65
CA LYS A 10 -5.31 -3.56 12.30
C LYS A 10 -6.51 -2.64 12.14
N ASP A 11 -6.65 -1.66 13.03
CA ASP A 11 -7.74 -0.67 12.93
C ASP A 11 -7.63 0.14 11.64
N GLY A 12 -6.41 0.49 11.23
CA GLY A 12 -6.16 1.18 9.96
C GLY A 12 -6.58 0.35 8.76
N TYR A 13 -6.21 -0.90 8.71
CA TYR A 13 -6.61 -1.80 7.62
C TYR A 13 -8.13 -2.04 7.61
N ALA A 14 -8.76 -2.12 8.78
CA ALA A 14 -10.21 -2.27 8.86
C ALA A 14 -10.94 -1.05 8.28
N ALA A 15 -10.45 0.16 8.57
CA ALA A 15 -10.99 1.39 7.99
C ALA A 15 -10.77 1.43 6.47
N PHE A 16 -9.59 1.03 6.02
CA PHE A 16 -9.27 0.94 4.59
C PHE A 16 -10.21 -0.02 3.86
N ALA A 17 -10.47 -1.19 4.46
CA ALA A 17 -11.36 -2.19 3.88
C ALA A 17 -12.79 -1.68 3.70
N LYS A 18 -13.21 -0.73 4.51
CA LYS A 18 -14.53 -0.08 4.43
C LYS A 18 -14.53 1.11 3.45
N GLY A 19 -13.38 1.44 2.87
CA GLY A 19 -13.24 2.63 2.05
C GLY A 19 -13.24 3.93 2.84
N ASP A 20 -13.05 3.87 4.16
CA ASP A 20 -13.07 5.02 5.06
C ASP A 20 -11.69 5.66 5.13
N ILE A 21 -11.28 6.32 4.05
CA ILE A 21 -9.97 6.94 3.93
C ILE A 21 -9.80 8.10 4.91
N LYS A 22 -10.88 8.81 5.22
CA LYS A 22 -10.83 9.91 6.21
C LYS A 22 -10.34 9.38 7.56
N THR A 23 -10.86 8.25 8.03
CA THR A 23 -10.41 7.61 9.27
C THR A 23 -8.96 7.15 9.15
N VAL A 24 -8.58 6.53 8.03
CA VAL A 24 -7.19 6.10 7.79
C VAL A 24 -6.24 7.29 7.93
N LEU A 25 -6.55 8.40 7.29
CA LEU A 25 -5.72 9.61 7.36
C LEU A 25 -5.64 10.18 8.79
N SER A 26 -6.74 10.11 9.54
CA SER A 26 -6.77 10.59 10.93
C SER A 26 -5.87 9.77 11.86
N MET A 27 -5.53 8.54 11.47
CA MET A 27 -4.66 7.65 12.24
C MET A 27 -3.17 7.86 11.94
N MET A 28 -2.85 8.79 11.07
CA MET A 28 -1.49 9.11 10.67
C MET A 28 -1.01 10.39 11.32
N THR A 29 0.31 10.50 11.53
CA THR A 29 0.91 11.76 12.00
C THR A 29 0.84 12.81 10.89
N PRO A 30 0.86 14.12 11.24
CA PRO A 30 0.85 15.17 10.20
C PRO A 30 2.05 15.12 9.26
N ASP A 31 3.17 14.57 9.72
CA ASP A 31 4.41 14.44 8.95
C ASP A 31 4.61 13.02 8.40
N VAL A 32 3.56 12.24 8.27
CA VAL A 32 3.63 10.86 7.81
C VAL A 32 4.40 10.75 6.49
N VAL A 33 5.16 9.66 6.34
CA VAL A 33 5.88 9.36 5.10
C VAL A 33 5.40 8.02 4.57
N ILE A 34 4.93 8.00 3.34
CA ILE A 34 4.51 6.76 2.67
C ILE A 34 5.47 6.49 1.51
N GLY A 35 6.25 5.42 1.62
CA GLY A 35 7.17 4.99 0.59
C GLY A 35 6.82 3.61 0.09
N ILE A 36 6.26 3.53 -1.10
CA ILE A 36 5.96 2.26 -1.75
C ILE A 36 7.03 2.04 -2.83
N VAL A 37 7.82 1.00 -2.62
CA VAL A 37 8.97 0.71 -3.48
C VAL A 37 8.52 0.38 -4.90
N GLY A 38 9.16 1.02 -5.88
CA GLY A 38 8.91 0.80 -7.29
C GLY A 38 9.04 2.09 -8.10
N ARG A 39 8.94 1.96 -9.42
CA ARG A 39 9.03 3.11 -10.31
C ARG A 39 7.64 3.69 -10.52
N SER A 40 7.52 5.00 -10.39
CA SER A 40 6.25 5.70 -10.57
C SER A 40 5.68 5.54 -11.98
N GLU A 41 6.54 5.26 -12.97
CA GLU A 41 6.11 4.97 -14.34
C GLU A 41 5.30 3.68 -14.45
N ASP A 42 5.49 2.74 -13.51
CA ASP A 42 4.85 1.43 -13.54
C ASP A 42 3.51 1.39 -12.80
N ALA A 43 3.28 2.34 -11.91
CA ALA A 43 1.99 2.55 -11.26
C ALA A 43 1.97 3.91 -10.54
N PRO A 44 0.89 4.68 -10.64
CA PRO A 44 0.85 6.06 -10.12
C PRO A 44 1.04 6.21 -8.62
N PHE A 45 0.75 5.15 -7.85
CA PHE A 45 0.86 5.20 -6.39
C PHE A 45 2.24 4.80 -5.85
N LEU A 46 3.17 4.38 -6.72
CA LEU A 46 4.53 4.03 -6.31
C LEU A 46 5.36 5.28 -6.02
N GLY A 47 6.38 5.11 -5.18
CA GLY A 47 7.29 6.19 -4.83
C GLY A 47 7.06 6.75 -3.43
N LEU A 48 7.66 7.91 -3.17
CA LEU A 48 7.65 8.55 -1.85
C LEU A 48 6.65 9.70 -1.81
N ARG A 49 5.85 9.74 -0.73
CA ARG A 49 4.91 10.83 -0.46
C ARG A 49 5.00 11.24 0.99
N GLU A 50 4.88 12.53 1.25
CA GLU A 50 5.07 13.09 2.59
C GLU A 50 3.86 13.91 3.03
N GLY A 51 3.57 13.84 4.32
CA GLY A 51 2.51 14.61 4.97
C GLY A 51 1.11 14.08 4.67
N THR A 52 0.12 14.71 5.28
CA THR A 52 -1.28 14.31 5.11
C THR A 52 -1.73 14.43 3.65
N ALA A 53 -1.34 15.50 2.97
CA ALA A 53 -1.67 15.69 1.55
C ALA A 53 -1.03 14.60 0.69
N GLY A 54 0.22 14.24 0.95
CA GLY A 54 0.90 13.15 0.24
C GLY A 54 0.25 11.80 0.49
N ALA A 55 -0.16 11.54 1.73
CA ALA A 55 -0.89 10.31 2.06
C ALA A 55 -2.23 10.24 1.32
N ALA A 56 -2.96 11.35 1.25
CA ALA A 56 -4.21 11.42 0.51
C ALA A 56 -3.98 11.15 -0.98
N GLU A 57 -2.93 11.70 -1.57
CA GLU A 57 -2.52 11.42 -2.95
C GLU A 57 -2.25 9.94 -3.18
N PHE A 58 -1.57 9.30 -2.23
CA PHE A 58 -1.29 7.86 -2.33
C PHE A 58 -2.59 7.05 -2.45
N PHE A 59 -3.55 7.28 -1.56
CA PHE A 59 -4.82 6.55 -1.59
C PHE A 59 -5.64 6.86 -2.84
N GLN A 60 -5.63 8.11 -3.27
CA GLN A 60 -6.27 8.51 -4.53
C GLN A 60 -5.65 7.77 -5.72
N GLY A 61 -4.33 7.77 -5.81
CA GLY A 61 -3.60 7.10 -6.90
C GLY A 61 -3.84 5.59 -6.90
N LEU A 62 -3.90 4.98 -5.73
CA LEU A 62 -4.22 3.55 -5.61
C LEU A 62 -5.63 3.26 -6.12
N HIS A 63 -6.61 4.06 -5.69
CA HIS A 63 -7.99 3.92 -6.11
C HIS A 63 -8.16 4.10 -7.63
N GLU A 64 -7.46 5.09 -8.19
CA GLU A 64 -7.51 5.35 -9.63
C GLU A 64 -6.84 4.24 -10.45
N ALA A 65 -5.78 3.63 -9.91
CA ALA A 65 -5.03 2.60 -10.61
C ALA A 65 -5.68 1.22 -10.52
N HIS A 66 -6.22 0.88 -9.36
CA HIS A 66 -6.69 -0.49 -9.08
C HIS A 66 -8.14 -0.56 -8.66
N GLU A 67 -8.83 -1.57 -9.19
CA GLU A 67 -10.04 -2.11 -8.58
C GLU A 67 -9.58 -3.20 -7.61
N ILE A 68 -9.88 -3.02 -6.34
CA ILE A 68 -9.45 -3.93 -5.27
C ILE A 68 -10.52 -4.97 -5.02
N HIS A 69 -10.20 -6.25 -5.25
CA HIS A 69 -11.11 -7.37 -4.98
C HIS A 69 -10.87 -7.97 -3.61
N LEU A 70 -9.61 -8.09 -3.20
CA LEU A 70 -9.22 -8.61 -1.90
C LEU A 70 -7.91 -7.99 -1.47
N PHE A 71 -7.90 -7.37 -0.32
CA PHE A 71 -6.68 -6.91 0.35
C PHE A 71 -6.67 -7.54 1.75
N GLU A 72 -5.87 -8.59 1.92
CA GLU A 72 -5.92 -9.43 3.10
C GLU A 72 -4.59 -9.44 3.84
N PRO A 73 -4.47 -8.68 4.93
CA PRO A 73 -3.33 -8.84 5.84
C PRO A 73 -3.40 -10.22 6.50
N GLN A 74 -2.33 -10.99 6.42
CA GLN A 74 -2.31 -12.36 6.90
C GLN A 74 -1.49 -12.56 8.16
N ARG A 75 -0.38 -11.83 8.30
CA ARG A 75 0.52 -11.99 9.41
C ARG A 75 1.06 -10.67 9.91
N TYR A 76 1.08 -10.49 11.23
CA TYR A 76 1.55 -9.29 11.91
C TYR A 76 2.67 -9.66 12.87
N ILE A 77 3.80 -8.94 12.83
CA ILE A 77 4.89 -9.08 13.79
C ILE A 77 5.29 -7.69 14.24
N ALA A 78 5.24 -7.44 15.55
CA ALA A 78 5.68 -6.18 16.14
C ALA A 78 7.09 -6.33 16.72
N ALA A 79 7.93 -5.35 16.44
CA ALA A 79 9.27 -5.26 17.01
C ALA A 79 9.62 -3.78 17.16
N GLU A 80 9.97 -3.37 18.39
CA GLU A 80 10.26 -1.96 18.71
C GLU A 80 9.06 -1.07 18.35
N ASP A 81 9.27 0.00 17.57
CA ASP A 81 8.21 0.89 17.11
C ASP A 81 7.63 0.48 15.75
N LYS A 82 8.00 -0.72 15.26
CA LYS A 82 7.62 -1.20 13.94
C LYS A 82 6.59 -2.31 14.01
N VAL A 83 5.73 -2.36 12.99
CA VAL A 83 4.85 -3.51 12.74
C VAL A 83 5.11 -3.98 11.32
N PHE A 84 5.47 -5.24 11.21
CA PHE A 84 5.72 -5.92 9.93
C PHE A 84 4.50 -6.73 9.57
N ILE A 85 3.98 -6.54 8.37
CA ILE A 85 2.79 -7.26 7.90
C ILE A 85 3.08 -7.80 6.51
N TRP A 86 2.63 -9.01 6.24
CA TRP A 86 2.52 -9.48 4.87
C TRP A 86 1.14 -10.05 4.64
N GLY A 87 0.74 -10.01 3.39
CA GLY A 87 -0.59 -10.38 3.01
C GLY A 87 -0.74 -10.68 1.53
N HIS A 88 -1.98 -10.82 1.16
CA HIS A 88 -2.43 -11.20 -0.15
C HIS A 88 -3.24 -10.08 -0.79
N TYR A 89 -3.14 -9.93 -2.11
CA TYR A 89 -3.79 -8.85 -2.84
C TYR A 89 -4.31 -9.35 -4.18
N HIS A 90 -5.61 -9.29 -4.36
CA HIS A 90 -6.25 -9.59 -5.63
C HIS A 90 -6.84 -8.30 -6.19
N TRP A 91 -6.44 -7.93 -7.38
CA TRP A 91 -6.74 -6.62 -7.95
C TRP A 91 -6.78 -6.66 -9.48
N THR A 92 -7.46 -5.66 -10.04
CA THR A 92 -7.48 -5.42 -11.49
C THR A 92 -6.90 -4.05 -11.76
N MET A 93 -5.95 -3.97 -12.69
CA MET A 93 -5.42 -2.69 -13.18
C MET A 93 -6.47 -2.05 -14.08
N ARG A 94 -7.00 -0.89 -13.68
CA ARG A 94 -8.08 -0.24 -14.44
C ARG A 94 -7.67 0.13 -15.85
N LYS A 95 -6.43 0.57 -16.05
CA LYS A 95 -5.89 0.99 -17.33
C LYS A 95 -5.92 -0.13 -18.38
N SER A 96 -5.57 -1.34 -18.01
CA SER A 96 -5.43 -2.47 -18.92
C SER A 96 -6.53 -3.51 -18.80
N GLY A 97 -7.27 -3.53 -17.71
CA GLY A 97 -8.25 -4.57 -17.41
C GLY A 97 -7.61 -5.88 -16.93
N VAL A 98 -6.30 -5.90 -16.73
CA VAL A 98 -5.57 -7.11 -16.31
C VAL A 98 -5.70 -7.31 -14.81
N SER A 99 -6.10 -8.51 -14.40
CA SER A 99 -6.19 -8.91 -12.99
C SER A 99 -4.96 -9.69 -12.58
N LYS A 100 -4.52 -9.45 -11.35
CA LYS A 100 -3.38 -10.14 -10.74
C LYS A 100 -3.71 -10.57 -9.33
N ASP A 101 -2.98 -11.56 -8.89
CA ASP A 101 -3.06 -12.13 -7.56
C ASP A 101 -1.63 -12.15 -7.00
N THR A 102 -1.34 -11.26 -6.05
CA THR A 102 0.03 -10.99 -5.62
C THR A 102 0.16 -10.96 -4.11
N GLN A 103 1.39 -10.94 -3.64
CA GLN A 103 1.72 -10.76 -2.23
C GLN A 103 2.32 -9.38 -2.01
N TRP A 104 2.22 -8.91 -0.77
CA TRP A 104 2.75 -7.62 -0.37
C TRP A 104 3.32 -7.67 1.04
N MET A 105 4.21 -6.73 1.34
CA MET A 105 4.75 -6.53 2.69
C MET A 105 4.71 -5.05 3.01
N HIS A 106 4.30 -4.74 4.24
CA HIS A 106 4.31 -3.39 4.79
C HIS A 106 5.11 -3.36 6.08
N VAL A 107 5.84 -2.28 6.28
CA VAL A 107 6.46 -1.96 7.58
C VAL A 107 5.92 -0.60 8.00
N TRP A 108 5.11 -0.61 9.05
CA TRP A 108 4.59 0.62 9.66
C TRP A 108 5.48 1.03 10.82
N THR A 109 5.74 2.32 10.95
CA THR A 109 6.35 2.89 12.15
C THR A 109 5.27 3.61 12.95
N ILE A 110 5.17 3.30 14.25
CA ILE A 110 4.18 3.89 15.14
C ILE A 110 4.89 4.88 16.07
N ARG A 111 4.32 6.09 16.17
CA ARG A 111 4.82 7.14 17.05
C ARG A 111 3.64 7.79 17.77
N ASP A 112 3.68 7.77 19.09
CA ASP A 112 2.63 8.36 19.93
C ASP A 112 1.22 7.86 19.57
N GLY A 113 1.10 6.56 19.29
CA GLY A 113 -0.16 5.92 18.99
C GLY A 113 -0.68 6.14 17.57
N LYS A 114 0.13 6.74 16.68
CA LYS A 114 -0.25 7.01 15.29
C LYS A 114 0.77 6.45 14.31
N CYS A 115 0.34 6.24 13.08
CA CYS A 115 1.19 5.77 12.01
C CYS A 115 2.05 6.93 11.48
N ALA A 116 3.36 6.84 11.67
CA ALA A 116 4.31 7.88 11.26
C ALA A 116 4.95 7.58 9.91
N SER A 117 5.07 6.32 9.53
CA SER A 117 5.56 5.96 8.20
C SER A 117 5.05 4.60 7.75
N LEU A 118 4.95 4.44 6.46
CA LEU A 118 4.72 3.17 5.79
C LEU A 118 5.85 2.95 4.79
N HIS A 119 6.52 1.82 4.91
CA HIS A 119 7.45 1.32 3.92
C HIS A 119 6.84 0.06 3.32
N GLY A 120 6.50 0.08 2.04
CA GLY A 120 5.75 -1.00 1.41
C GLY A 120 6.48 -1.60 0.23
N HIS A 121 6.35 -2.93 0.10
CA HIS A 121 6.84 -3.70 -1.03
C HIS A 121 5.70 -4.46 -1.65
N ASN A 122 5.68 -4.47 -2.97
CA ASN A 122 4.74 -5.24 -3.78
C ASN A 122 5.55 -6.05 -4.79
N ASP A 123 4.86 -6.91 -5.52
CA ASP A 123 5.43 -7.58 -6.68
C ASP A 123 5.46 -6.58 -7.84
N THR A 124 6.55 -5.84 -7.96
CA THR A 124 6.67 -4.76 -8.94
C THR A 124 6.68 -5.24 -10.38
N ALA A 125 7.14 -6.46 -10.63
CA ALA A 125 7.06 -7.05 -11.96
C ALA A 125 5.62 -7.28 -12.39
N MET A 126 4.78 -7.76 -11.47
CA MET A 126 3.34 -7.96 -11.73
C MET A 126 2.60 -6.63 -11.87
N LEU A 127 2.97 -5.61 -11.09
CA LEU A 127 2.41 -4.27 -11.23
C LEU A 127 2.70 -3.71 -12.62
N ALA A 128 3.96 -3.76 -13.05
CA ALA A 128 4.36 -3.28 -14.37
C ALA A 128 3.69 -4.07 -15.50
N SER A 129 3.68 -5.39 -15.37
CA SER A 129 3.03 -6.27 -16.35
C SER A 129 1.57 -5.88 -16.57
N ALA A 130 0.83 -5.69 -15.48
CA ALA A 130 -0.57 -5.28 -15.54
C ALA A 130 -0.71 -3.86 -16.10
N TYR A 131 0.13 -2.92 -15.65
CA TYR A 131 0.06 -1.52 -16.08
C TYR A 131 0.26 -1.38 -17.59
N TYR A 132 1.25 -2.08 -18.14
CA TYR A 132 1.54 -2.04 -19.57
C TYR A 132 0.73 -3.05 -20.39
N GLY A 133 0.01 -3.96 -19.75
CA GLY A 133 -0.74 -5.01 -20.43
C GLY A 133 0.17 -6.01 -21.14
N GLN A 134 1.37 -6.26 -20.59
CA GLN A 134 2.39 -7.11 -21.21
C GLN A 134 2.86 -8.21 -20.28
N PRO A 135 3.24 -9.40 -20.81
CA PRO A 135 3.86 -10.43 -19.98
C PRO A 135 5.15 -9.93 -19.34
N VAL A 136 5.47 -10.45 -18.15
CA VAL A 136 6.70 -10.09 -17.42
C VAL A 136 7.95 -10.27 -18.28
N ALA A 137 8.01 -11.34 -19.07
CA ALA A 137 9.16 -11.64 -19.93
C ALA A 137 9.42 -10.56 -21.01
N LYS A 138 8.44 -9.68 -21.24
CA LYS A 138 8.55 -8.60 -22.25
C LYS A 138 8.82 -7.23 -21.61
N LEU A 139 8.82 -7.14 -20.29
CA LEU A 139 9.09 -5.89 -19.61
C LEU A 139 10.55 -5.47 -19.80
N GLY A 140 10.76 -4.22 -20.20
CA GLY A 140 12.11 -3.70 -20.45
C GLY A 140 12.71 -4.14 -21.79
N ALA A 141 12.00 -4.89 -22.61
CA ALA A 141 12.47 -5.24 -23.94
C ALA A 141 12.44 -3.99 -24.83
N THR A 142 13.55 -3.75 -25.54
CA THR A 142 13.65 -2.65 -26.50
C THR A 142 13.42 -3.18 -27.91
N GLY A 143 12.43 -2.68 -28.55
CA GLY A 143 12.15 -2.99 -29.94
C GLY A 143 11.12 -4.02 -30.19
#